data_aa52e3e05727363c1bc24c8593217fc7
#
_entry.id   aa52e3e05727363c1bc24c8593217fc7
#
_cell.length_a   1.000
_cell.length_b   1.000
_cell.length_c   1.000
_cell.angle_alpha   90.00
_cell.angle_beta   90.00
_cell.angle_gamma   90.00
#
_symmetry.space_group_name_H-M   'P 1'
#
loop_
_entity.id
_entity.type
_entity.pdbx_description
1 polymer ?
#
loop_
_entity_poly.entity_id
_entity_poly.type
_entity_poly.pdbx_seq_one_letter_code
_entity_poly.pdbx_strand_id
1 'polypeptide(L)'
;MAINLDAYLPKAYQLDPAALTEIYETLSPPLYRYAYRLLGNARDAEHIVAETFHRLLLALQHGHGPREHLSAYLYRIAHNLITDRYRRGPRPEAELDEALEAAEDDPAEVAAQRIAQAHARSALWKLTADQRQVILLKYFEGLSNEEVAAALDKPVGAIKSLQHRALDSMRRILTPDQLGELT
;
A
#
# COMPACT_ATOMS: atom_id res chain seq x y z
N MET A 1 16.45 -7.35 10.35
CA MET A 1 16.91 -6.01 10.78
C MET A 1 16.24 -5.00 9.86
N ALA A 2 15.37 -4.14 10.35
CA ALA A 2 14.75 -3.12 9.51
C ALA A 2 15.81 -2.10 9.08
N ILE A 3 15.96 -1.88 7.79
CA ILE A 3 16.90 -0.88 7.24
C ILE A 3 16.35 0.49 7.63
N ASN A 4 17.16 1.29 8.33
CA ASN A 4 16.81 2.68 8.63
C ASN A 4 17.03 3.53 7.37
N LEU A 5 15.98 3.69 6.58
CA LEU A 5 16.03 4.44 5.33
C LEU A 5 16.24 5.95 5.53
N ASP A 6 15.92 6.48 6.69
CA ASP A 6 16.16 7.89 7.01
C ASP A 6 17.65 8.24 7.06
N ALA A 7 18.52 7.23 7.28
CA ALA A 7 19.97 7.41 7.23
C ALA A 7 20.49 7.82 5.84
N TYR A 8 19.74 7.53 4.78
CA TYR A 8 20.09 7.93 3.41
C TYR A 8 19.66 9.37 3.05
N LEU A 9 18.77 10.00 3.83
CA LEU A 9 18.24 11.33 3.52
C LEU A 9 19.31 12.40 3.32
N PRO A 10 20.37 12.53 4.15
CA PRO A 10 21.39 13.55 3.95
C PRO A 10 22.09 13.44 2.59
N LYS A 11 22.36 12.23 2.11
CA LYS A 11 22.95 11.96 0.80
C LYS A 11 21.92 12.13 -0.33
N ALA A 12 20.68 11.72 -0.10
CA ALA A 12 19.60 11.89 -1.06
C ALA A 12 19.33 13.37 -1.37
N TYR A 13 19.47 14.27 -0.38
CA TYR A 13 19.42 15.73 -0.61
C TYR A 13 20.56 16.26 -1.45
N GLN A 14 21.69 15.56 -1.50
CA GLN A 14 22.81 15.85 -2.39
C GLN A 14 22.65 15.19 -3.77
N LEU A 15 21.51 14.50 -4.01
CA LEU A 15 21.22 13.71 -5.20
C LEU A 15 22.28 12.62 -5.46
N ASP A 16 22.85 12.06 -4.37
CA ASP A 16 23.82 10.98 -4.47
C ASP A 16 23.18 9.74 -5.13
N PRO A 17 23.73 9.26 -6.26
CA PRO A 17 23.11 8.17 -7.01
C PRO A 17 22.99 6.87 -6.20
N ALA A 18 24.00 6.56 -5.36
CA ALA A 18 24.00 5.33 -4.58
C ALA A 18 22.90 5.35 -3.50
N ALA A 19 22.74 6.50 -2.81
CA ALA A 19 21.68 6.66 -1.82
C ALA A 19 20.28 6.60 -2.48
N LEU A 20 20.11 7.22 -3.64
CA LEU A 20 18.83 7.19 -4.37
C LEU A 20 18.51 5.79 -4.90
N THR A 21 19.51 5.05 -5.38
CA THR A 21 19.34 3.64 -5.81
C THR A 21 18.88 2.77 -4.64
N GLU A 22 19.54 2.87 -3.48
CA GLU A 22 19.19 2.08 -2.30
C GLU A 22 17.75 2.37 -1.82
N ILE A 23 17.35 3.65 -1.81
CA ILE A 23 15.99 4.05 -1.48
C ILE A 23 14.99 3.47 -2.48
N TYR A 24 15.31 3.53 -3.79
CA TYR A 24 14.45 3.00 -4.84
C TYR A 24 14.30 1.48 -4.75
N GLU A 25 15.40 0.75 -4.67
CA GLU A 25 15.41 -0.71 -4.61
C GLU A 25 14.68 -1.24 -3.38
N THR A 26 14.81 -0.53 -2.24
CA THR A 26 14.14 -0.93 -1.00
C THR A 26 12.65 -0.63 -1.01
N LEU A 27 12.22 0.53 -1.52
CA LEU A 27 10.83 1.00 -1.37
C LEU A 27 9.96 0.80 -2.63
N SER A 28 10.53 0.60 -3.83
CA SER A 28 9.70 0.38 -5.02
C SER A 28 8.88 -0.91 -4.96
N PRO A 29 9.39 -2.08 -4.50
CA PRO A 29 8.58 -3.29 -4.42
C PRO A 29 7.40 -3.18 -3.43
N PRO A 30 7.58 -2.69 -2.18
CA PRO A 30 6.44 -2.53 -1.28
C PRO A 30 5.44 -1.48 -1.76
N LEU A 31 5.88 -0.35 -2.33
CA LEU A 31 4.98 0.65 -2.93
C LEU A 31 4.19 0.09 -4.10
N TYR A 32 4.82 -0.74 -4.94
CA TYR A 32 4.13 -1.44 -6.03
C TYR A 32 3.05 -2.36 -5.49
N ARG A 33 3.36 -3.21 -4.50
CA ARG A 33 2.38 -4.11 -3.87
C ARG A 33 1.22 -3.32 -3.25
N TYR A 34 1.51 -2.20 -2.57
CA TYR A 34 0.51 -1.30 -2.01
C TYR A 34 -0.43 -0.75 -3.09
N ALA A 35 0.14 -0.18 -4.16
CA ALA A 35 -0.62 0.37 -5.27
C ALA A 35 -1.44 -0.71 -6.00
N TYR A 36 -0.84 -1.87 -6.26
CA TYR A 36 -1.50 -2.99 -6.92
C TYR A 36 -2.69 -3.54 -6.12
N ARG A 37 -2.55 -3.67 -4.79
CA ARG A 37 -3.67 -4.08 -3.92
C ARG A 37 -4.84 -3.12 -3.97
N LEU A 38 -4.57 -1.84 -4.15
CA LEU A 38 -5.60 -0.81 -4.27
C LEU A 38 -6.18 -0.73 -5.69
N LEU A 39 -5.35 -0.72 -6.70
CA LEU A 39 -5.76 -0.45 -8.09
C LEU A 39 -6.17 -1.71 -8.86
N GLY A 40 -5.62 -2.89 -8.51
CA GLY A 40 -5.88 -4.15 -9.20
C GLY A 40 -5.29 -4.24 -10.61
N ASN A 41 -4.47 -3.27 -11.04
CA ASN A 41 -3.89 -3.17 -12.36
C ASN A 41 -2.39 -2.91 -12.27
N ALA A 42 -1.58 -3.76 -12.92
CA ALA A 42 -0.11 -3.70 -12.88
C ALA A 42 0.43 -2.39 -13.46
N ARG A 43 -0.06 -1.99 -14.63
CA ARG A 43 0.38 -0.77 -15.31
C ARG A 43 0.11 0.49 -14.48
N ASP A 44 -1.05 0.54 -13.82
CA ASP A 44 -1.40 1.63 -12.96
C ASP A 44 -0.53 1.66 -11.69
N ALA A 45 -0.23 0.48 -11.12
CA ALA A 45 0.66 0.37 -9.97
C ALA A 45 2.08 0.83 -10.30
N GLU A 46 2.63 0.42 -11.45
CA GLU A 46 3.93 0.89 -11.95
C GLU A 46 3.96 2.41 -12.13
N HIS A 47 2.89 2.97 -12.71
CA HIS A 47 2.77 4.42 -12.88
C HIS A 47 2.76 5.17 -11.54
N ILE A 48 2.04 4.65 -10.54
CA ILE A 48 2.03 5.23 -9.18
C ILE A 48 3.45 5.20 -8.58
N VAL A 49 4.18 4.09 -8.70
CA VAL A 49 5.56 4.00 -8.21
C VAL A 49 6.45 5.03 -8.90
N ALA A 50 6.44 5.07 -10.23
CA ALA A 50 7.27 6.00 -11.01
C ALA A 50 6.97 7.46 -10.64
N GLU A 51 5.70 7.84 -10.57
CA GLU A 51 5.27 9.19 -10.22
C GLU A 51 5.61 9.54 -8.75
N THR A 52 5.55 8.55 -7.84
CA THR A 52 5.93 8.73 -6.44
C THR A 52 7.40 9.09 -6.31
N PHE A 53 8.28 8.35 -6.97
CA PHE A 53 9.72 8.63 -6.95
C PHE A 53 10.08 9.90 -7.70
N HIS A 54 9.41 10.20 -8.82
CA HIS A 54 9.56 11.47 -9.51
C HIS A 54 9.26 12.67 -8.58
N ARG A 55 8.17 12.62 -7.83
CA ARG A 55 7.83 13.67 -6.85
C ARG A 55 8.82 13.75 -5.70
N LEU A 56 9.34 12.62 -5.22
CA LEU A 56 10.42 12.62 -4.23
C LEU A 56 11.64 13.36 -4.77
N LEU A 57 12.11 13.03 -5.98
CA LEU A 57 13.27 13.66 -6.59
C LEU A 57 13.10 15.18 -6.72
N LEU A 58 11.94 15.62 -7.22
CA LEU A 58 11.62 17.05 -7.29
C LEU A 58 11.63 17.72 -5.91
N ALA A 59 11.07 17.07 -4.91
CA ALA A 59 11.04 17.60 -3.55
C ALA A 59 12.46 17.72 -2.95
N LEU A 60 13.33 16.72 -3.17
CA LEU A 60 14.73 16.76 -2.75
C LEU A 60 15.51 17.88 -3.46
N GLN A 61 15.34 18.03 -4.77
CA GLN A 61 16.00 19.10 -5.57
C GLN A 61 15.62 20.51 -5.07
N HIS A 62 14.37 20.69 -4.65
CA HIS A 62 13.89 21.99 -4.15
C HIS A 62 14.06 22.17 -2.64
N GLY A 63 14.66 21.21 -1.93
CA GLY A 63 14.86 21.27 -0.49
C GLY A 63 13.60 21.08 0.36
N HIS A 64 12.49 20.63 -0.24
CA HIS A 64 11.18 20.42 0.41
C HIS A 64 10.88 18.95 0.70
N GLY A 65 11.84 18.05 0.54
CA GLY A 65 11.70 16.62 0.82
C GLY A 65 11.56 16.32 2.32
N PRO A 66 11.35 15.03 2.67
CA PRO A 66 11.22 14.61 4.06
C PRO A 66 12.56 14.73 4.79
N ARG A 67 12.52 15.12 6.06
CA ARG A 67 13.70 15.12 6.94
C ARG A 67 13.78 13.86 7.80
N GLU A 68 12.67 13.18 7.95
CA GLU A 68 12.47 11.93 8.69
C GLU A 68 11.26 11.19 8.13
N HIS A 69 11.10 9.92 8.49
CA HIS A 69 9.97 9.08 8.06
C HIS A 69 9.83 8.99 6.53
N LEU A 70 10.95 8.74 5.82
CA LEU A 70 10.98 8.66 4.35
C LEU A 70 9.93 7.71 3.78
N SER A 71 9.77 6.52 4.39
CA SER A 71 8.76 5.54 3.96
C SER A 71 7.35 6.13 4.05
N ALA A 72 6.98 6.74 5.18
CA ALA A 72 5.68 7.38 5.37
C ALA A 72 5.43 8.51 4.35
N TYR A 73 6.47 9.29 4.04
CA TYR A 73 6.40 10.34 3.02
C TYR A 73 6.07 9.79 1.64
N LEU A 74 6.74 8.71 1.22
CA LEU A 74 6.47 8.06 -0.07
C LEU A 74 5.07 7.43 -0.12
N TYR A 75 4.63 6.76 0.95
CA TYR A 75 3.27 6.23 1.04
C TYR A 75 2.21 7.34 1.00
N ARG A 76 2.48 8.52 1.58
CA ARG A 76 1.59 9.69 1.46
C ARG A 76 1.44 10.16 0.02
N ILE A 77 2.56 10.24 -0.72
CA ILE A 77 2.51 10.61 -2.16
C ILE A 77 1.70 9.57 -2.94
N ALA A 78 2.04 8.29 -2.79
CA ALA A 78 1.35 7.20 -3.48
C ALA A 78 -0.14 7.17 -3.16
N HIS A 79 -0.49 7.36 -1.88
CA HIS A 79 -1.87 7.45 -1.42
C HIS A 79 -2.66 8.57 -2.11
N ASN A 80 -2.08 9.78 -2.15
CA ASN A 80 -2.73 10.93 -2.79
C ASN A 80 -2.93 10.68 -4.28
N LEU A 81 -1.93 10.12 -4.98
CA LEU A 81 -2.04 9.75 -6.39
C LEU A 81 -3.15 8.73 -6.64
N ILE A 82 -3.24 7.69 -5.81
CA ILE A 82 -4.28 6.66 -5.90
C ILE A 82 -5.66 7.27 -5.65
N THR A 83 -5.79 8.11 -4.62
CA THR A 83 -7.05 8.80 -4.30
C THR A 83 -7.51 9.69 -5.44
N ASP A 84 -6.61 10.46 -6.05
CA ASP A 84 -6.91 11.32 -7.20
C ASP A 84 -7.33 10.51 -8.42
N ARG A 85 -6.73 9.32 -8.64
CA ARG A 85 -7.12 8.42 -9.70
C ARG A 85 -8.56 7.91 -9.52
N TYR A 86 -8.94 7.52 -8.30
CA TYR A 86 -10.32 7.12 -8.00
C TYR A 86 -11.35 8.23 -8.20
N ARG A 87 -10.95 9.47 -7.99
CA ARG A 87 -11.84 10.62 -8.22
C ARG A 87 -12.09 10.89 -9.70
N ARG A 88 -11.18 10.46 -10.58
CA ARG A 88 -11.22 10.75 -12.03
C ARG A 88 -11.79 9.62 -12.88
N GLY A 89 -11.91 8.40 -12.36
CA GLY A 89 -12.27 7.22 -13.14
C GLY A 89 -13.23 6.26 -12.44
N PRO A 90 -13.83 5.31 -13.17
CA PRO A 90 -14.62 4.25 -12.58
C PRO A 90 -13.73 3.44 -11.63
N ARG A 91 -14.33 2.93 -10.54
CA ARG A 91 -13.66 1.96 -9.66
C ARG A 91 -13.13 0.81 -10.53
N PRO A 92 -11.88 0.38 -10.33
CA PRO A 92 -11.41 -0.81 -11.01
C PRO A 92 -12.35 -1.96 -10.63
N GLU A 93 -13.11 -2.46 -11.58
CA GLU A 93 -13.60 -3.82 -11.50
C GLU A 93 -12.36 -4.70 -11.44
N ALA A 94 -12.34 -5.63 -10.48
CA ALA A 94 -11.19 -6.49 -10.26
C ALA A 94 -11.00 -7.37 -11.50
N GLU A 95 -10.28 -6.87 -12.51
CA GLU A 95 -9.70 -7.72 -13.53
C GLU A 95 -8.71 -8.64 -12.81
N LEU A 96 -8.98 -9.92 -12.94
CA LEU A 96 -8.08 -10.99 -12.54
C LEU A 96 -6.85 -10.92 -13.45
N ASP A 97 -5.89 -10.09 -13.07
CA ASP A 97 -4.62 -10.05 -13.79
C ASP A 97 -3.81 -11.31 -13.43
N GLU A 98 -3.53 -12.12 -14.44
CA GLU A 98 -2.86 -13.42 -14.33
C GLU A 98 -1.37 -13.33 -13.99
N ALA A 99 -0.84 -12.16 -13.73
CA ALA A 99 0.58 -11.90 -13.58
C ALA A 99 1.10 -12.00 -12.12
N LEU A 100 0.84 -13.10 -11.45
CA LEU A 100 1.74 -13.64 -10.44
C LEU A 100 2.25 -14.96 -10.99
N GLU A 101 3.45 -14.96 -11.58
CA GLU A 101 4.15 -16.16 -11.99
C GLU A 101 4.15 -17.15 -10.82
N ALA A 102 3.39 -18.23 -10.98
CA ALA A 102 3.39 -19.36 -10.08
C ALA A 102 4.72 -20.07 -10.23
N ALA A 103 5.54 -20.08 -9.18
CA ALA A 103 6.47 -21.16 -8.96
C ALA A 103 5.70 -22.51 -8.97
N GLU A 104 6.37 -23.59 -9.26
CA GLU A 104 5.91 -24.97 -9.48
C GLU A 104 5.00 -25.55 -8.35
N ASP A 105 3.85 -24.92 -8.10
CA ASP A 105 2.87 -25.36 -7.10
C ASP A 105 1.72 -26.10 -7.77
N ASP A 106 1.10 -27.04 -7.03
CA ASP A 106 -0.06 -27.81 -7.46
C ASP A 106 -1.16 -26.87 -8.01
N PRO A 107 -1.71 -27.09 -9.22
CA PRO A 107 -2.76 -26.25 -9.80
C PRO A 107 -3.97 -26.03 -8.89
N ALA A 108 -4.31 -26.99 -8.04
CA ALA A 108 -5.41 -26.87 -7.07
C ALA A 108 -5.07 -25.91 -5.94
N GLU A 109 -3.82 -25.88 -5.47
CA GLU A 109 -3.34 -24.97 -4.43
C GLU A 109 -3.26 -23.53 -4.94
N VAL A 110 -2.78 -23.36 -6.18
CA VAL A 110 -2.75 -22.07 -6.88
C VAL A 110 -4.18 -21.51 -7.07
N ALA A 111 -5.14 -22.34 -7.45
CA ALA A 111 -6.53 -21.94 -7.60
C ALA A 111 -7.15 -21.52 -6.25
N ALA A 112 -6.89 -22.26 -5.17
CA ALA A 112 -7.36 -21.93 -3.83
C ALA A 112 -6.77 -20.61 -3.33
N GLN A 113 -5.47 -20.36 -3.55
CA GLN A 113 -4.81 -19.11 -3.20
C GLN A 113 -5.38 -17.91 -3.99
N ARG A 114 -5.65 -18.06 -5.28
CA ARG A 114 -6.29 -17.03 -6.10
C ARG A 114 -7.67 -16.66 -5.59
N ILE A 115 -8.49 -17.65 -5.22
CA ILE A 115 -9.82 -17.44 -4.63
C ILE A 115 -9.69 -16.69 -3.29
N ALA A 116 -8.77 -17.12 -2.42
CA ALA A 116 -8.53 -16.46 -1.14
C ALA A 116 -8.06 -15.00 -1.30
N GLN A 117 -7.17 -14.73 -2.28
CA GLN A 117 -6.72 -13.37 -2.62
C GLN A 117 -7.87 -12.51 -3.16
N ALA A 118 -8.73 -13.07 -4.02
CA ALA A 118 -9.90 -12.35 -4.53
C ALA A 118 -10.88 -12.00 -3.41
N HIS A 119 -11.14 -12.93 -2.48
CA HIS A 119 -11.96 -12.69 -1.31
C HIS A 119 -11.36 -11.62 -0.39
N ALA A 120 -10.05 -11.69 -0.11
CA ALA A 120 -9.35 -10.69 0.69
C ALA A 120 -9.42 -9.30 0.04
N ARG A 121 -9.22 -9.22 -1.28
CA ARG A 121 -9.37 -7.97 -2.04
C ARG A 121 -10.80 -7.44 -1.96
N SER A 122 -11.80 -8.30 -2.19
CA SER A 122 -13.21 -7.93 -2.08
C SER A 122 -13.54 -7.40 -0.68
N ALA A 123 -13.03 -8.03 0.37
CA ALA A 123 -13.20 -7.58 1.76
C ALA A 123 -12.58 -6.20 2.00
N LEU A 124 -11.36 -5.97 1.50
CA LEU A 124 -10.70 -4.67 1.56
C LEU A 124 -11.52 -3.57 0.84
N TRP A 125 -12.17 -3.90 -0.28
CA TRP A 125 -13.00 -2.94 -1.01
C TRP A 125 -14.32 -2.61 -0.32
N LYS A 126 -14.82 -3.45 0.56
CA LYS A 126 -15.99 -3.18 1.41
C LYS A 126 -15.68 -2.24 2.58
N LEU A 127 -14.39 -2.03 2.91
CA LEU A 127 -13.96 -1.03 3.88
C LEU A 127 -14.07 0.38 3.31
N THR A 128 -14.23 1.39 4.19
CA THR A 128 -14.04 2.78 3.78
C THR A 128 -12.60 3.00 3.31
N ALA A 129 -12.34 4.04 2.51
CA ALA A 129 -11.01 4.35 2.02
C ALA A 129 -9.98 4.47 3.17
N ASP A 130 -10.32 5.24 4.20
CA ASP A 130 -9.46 5.44 5.38
C ASP A 130 -9.18 4.12 6.14
N GLN A 131 -10.21 3.30 6.35
CA GLN A 131 -10.06 2.00 7.01
C GLN A 131 -9.13 1.06 6.22
N ARG A 132 -9.35 0.99 4.91
CA ARG A 132 -8.54 0.16 4.01
C ARG A 132 -7.07 0.55 4.04
N GLN A 133 -6.78 1.84 4.00
CA GLN A 133 -5.43 2.36 4.03
C GLN A 133 -4.71 2.05 5.33
N VAL A 134 -5.38 2.27 6.47
CA VAL A 134 -4.81 1.92 7.78
C VAL A 134 -4.47 0.43 7.84
N ILE A 135 -5.35 -0.46 7.34
CA ILE A 135 -5.08 -1.90 7.30
C ILE A 135 -3.86 -2.20 6.41
N LEU A 136 -3.81 -1.65 5.21
CA LEU A 136 -2.70 -1.91 4.29
C LEU A 136 -1.37 -1.40 4.85
N LEU A 137 -1.30 -0.17 5.29
CA LEU A 137 -0.06 0.41 5.80
C LEU A 137 0.41 -0.27 7.08
N LYS A 138 -0.51 -0.59 8.01
CA LYS A 138 -0.16 -1.18 9.30
C LYS A 138 0.20 -2.65 9.22
N TYR A 139 -0.61 -3.46 8.52
CA TYR A 139 -0.51 -4.91 8.58
C TYR A 139 0.19 -5.54 7.38
N PHE A 140 0.20 -4.89 6.22
CA PHE A 140 0.88 -5.40 5.04
C PHE A 140 2.25 -4.74 4.83
N GLU A 141 2.37 -3.44 5.13
CA GLU A 141 3.63 -2.72 4.96
C GLU A 141 4.38 -2.54 6.29
N GLY A 142 3.79 -2.92 7.41
CA GLY A 142 4.44 -2.98 8.73
C GLY A 142 4.75 -1.63 9.37
N LEU A 143 4.11 -0.53 8.92
CA LEU A 143 4.35 0.80 9.47
C LEU A 143 3.87 0.90 10.93
N SER A 144 4.56 1.69 11.73
CA SER A 144 4.10 2.09 13.08
C SER A 144 2.84 2.98 12.99
N ASN A 145 2.13 3.15 14.10
CA ASN A 145 0.96 4.03 14.10
C ASN A 145 1.34 5.49 13.83
N GLU A 146 2.53 5.89 14.25
CA GLU A 146 3.13 7.21 14.03
C GLU A 146 3.43 7.42 12.54
N GLU A 147 4.02 6.44 11.87
CA GLU A 147 4.29 6.48 10.44
C GLU A 147 3.00 6.46 9.60
N VAL A 148 2.00 5.65 10.00
CA VAL A 148 0.68 5.67 9.35
C VAL A 148 0.00 7.02 9.54
N ALA A 149 0.10 7.62 10.72
CA ALA A 149 -0.42 8.96 11.00
C ALA A 149 0.22 10.02 10.08
N ALA A 150 1.56 9.97 9.94
CA ALA A 150 2.30 10.84 9.05
C ALA A 150 1.94 10.61 7.56
N ALA A 151 1.79 9.34 7.14
CA ALA A 151 1.42 8.99 5.76
C ALA A 151 0.01 9.45 5.37
N LEU A 152 -0.95 9.37 6.31
CA LEU A 152 -2.35 9.71 6.06
C LEU A 152 -2.73 11.13 6.48
N ASP A 153 -1.78 11.88 7.03
CA ASP A 153 -1.99 13.24 7.57
C ASP A 153 -3.13 13.26 8.62
N LYS A 154 -3.08 12.32 9.57
CA LYS A 154 -4.08 12.16 10.63
C LYS A 154 -3.42 12.03 12.00
N PRO A 155 -4.08 12.46 13.09
CA PRO A 155 -3.58 12.23 14.44
C PRO A 155 -3.47 10.72 14.76
N VAL A 156 -2.47 10.32 15.54
CA VAL A 156 -2.25 8.92 15.96
C VAL A 156 -3.49 8.32 16.64
N GLY A 157 -4.21 9.11 17.45
CA GLY A 157 -5.47 8.67 18.06
C GLY A 157 -6.56 8.32 17.04
N ALA A 158 -6.63 9.08 15.93
CA ALA A 158 -7.55 8.78 14.84
C ALA A 158 -7.16 7.49 14.11
N ILE A 159 -5.86 7.24 13.92
CA ILE A 159 -5.34 6.00 13.33
C ILE A 159 -5.74 4.79 14.18
N LYS A 160 -5.53 4.83 15.51
CA LYS A 160 -5.95 3.75 16.43
C LYS A 160 -7.45 3.48 16.36
N SER A 161 -8.27 4.52 16.29
CA SER A 161 -9.73 4.40 16.16
C SER A 161 -10.15 3.83 14.80
N LEU A 162 -9.48 4.23 13.72
CA LEU A 162 -9.70 3.70 12.37
C LEU A 162 -9.29 2.23 12.29
N GLN A 163 -8.15 1.87 12.88
CA GLN A 163 -7.67 0.49 12.96
C GLN A 163 -8.69 -0.43 13.65
N HIS A 164 -9.19 -0.02 14.81
CA HIS A 164 -10.20 -0.81 15.53
C HIS A 164 -11.46 -1.01 14.69
N ARG A 165 -12.02 0.07 14.15
CA ARG A 165 -13.21 0.00 13.29
C ARG A 165 -13.00 -0.80 12.02
N ALA A 166 -11.81 -0.73 11.44
CA ALA A 166 -11.45 -1.50 10.25
C ALA A 166 -11.40 -3.00 10.55
N LEU A 167 -10.77 -3.41 11.66
CA LEU A 167 -10.73 -4.80 12.08
C LEU A 167 -12.13 -5.36 12.40
N ASP A 168 -12.98 -4.58 13.06
CA ASP A 168 -14.36 -4.97 13.33
C ASP A 168 -15.19 -5.11 12.05
N SER A 169 -14.96 -4.23 11.07
CA SER A 169 -15.59 -4.34 9.76
C SER A 169 -15.09 -5.56 8.98
N MET A 170 -13.79 -5.84 9.02
CA MET A 170 -13.22 -7.05 8.39
C MET A 170 -13.79 -8.34 9.00
N ARG A 171 -13.90 -8.42 10.33
CA ARG A 171 -14.53 -9.56 11.00
C ARG A 171 -15.95 -9.80 10.48
N ARG A 172 -16.78 -8.74 10.42
CA ARG A 172 -18.16 -8.84 9.91
C ARG A 172 -18.24 -9.24 8.44
N ILE A 173 -17.26 -8.84 7.62
CA ILE A 173 -17.23 -9.17 6.20
C ILE A 173 -16.82 -10.63 5.97
N LEU A 174 -15.89 -11.13 6.77
CA LEU A 174 -15.31 -12.48 6.63
C LEU A 174 -16.07 -13.58 7.37
N THR A 175 -16.94 -13.22 8.33
CA THR A 175 -17.72 -14.19 9.13
C THR A 175 -19.14 -14.55 8.63
N PRO A 176 -19.77 -13.92 7.64
CA PRO A 176 -21.21 -14.12 7.43
C PRO A 176 -21.63 -15.43 6.77
N ASP A 177 -20.80 -16.11 5.99
CA ASP A 177 -21.30 -17.13 5.07
C ASP A 177 -20.85 -18.59 5.31
N GLN A 178 -20.06 -18.88 6.33
CA GLN A 178 -19.71 -20.28 6.64
C GLN A 178 -20.66 -20.95 7.64
N LEU A 179 -21.64 -20.25 8.17
CA LEU A 179 -22.65 -20.80 9.12
C LEU A 179 -24.04 -21.00 8.50
N GLY A 180 -24.25 -20.60 7.24
CA GLY A 180 -25.56 -20.70 6.56
C GLY A 180 -25.78 -21.96 5.73
N GLU A 181 -24.78 -22.79 5.50
CA GLU A 181 -24.91 -24.01 4.67
C GLU A 181 -24.91 -25.34 5.46
N LEU A 182 -25.11 -25.30 6.79
CA LEU A 182 -25.22 -26.50 7.65
C LEU A 182 -26.56 -26.56 8.40
N THR A 183 -27.66 -26.17 7.75
CA THR A 183 -29.02 -26.52 8.22
C THR A 183 -29.88 -27.03 7.08
#